data_87dd5b67085269b9d1339ba000a46772
#
_entry.id   87dd5b67085269b9d1339ba000a46772
#
_cell.length_a   1.000
_cell.length_b   1.000
_cell.length_c   1.000
_cell.angle_alpha   90.00
_cell.angle_beta   90.00
_cell.angle_gamma   90.00
#
_symmetry.space_group_name_H-M   'P 1'
#
loop_
_entity.id
_entity.type
_entity.pdbx_description
1 polymer ?
#
loop_
_entity_poly.entity_id
_entity_poly.type
_entity_poly.pdbx_seq_one_letter_code
_entity_poly.pdbx_strand_id
1 'polypeptide(L)'
;MGAVQGEIGKVRQLFSSLSGGMQSLSLRQTSISKGLNYLTIMASGNLWHMRNNFLFGSRCWMTRFSAEIIFKSVSFRLFGVKFHNADSEPLKNEDLLNNLLTMGVDIDMARKRQPGVFHRMTTNEQDLKMFLLSKGASKEVIASIISRYPRAITRTPENLSERWDLWRKIVTSDLEIVNILERSPESFFRSSNNLNLENNIKFLYSVGLTRKCLCRLLTNAPRTFSNSLDLNKQMVEFLQAAGLSLGHNDPTDFVRKIIFKNPFILIQSTKRVKANIEFLQSTFNLNSEELLVLICGPGAEILDLSNDYARRSYANIKEKLFSLGCTEEEVQKFVLSYPDVIFLAEKKFNDKIDCLMEENISISQIIENPRVLDSSISTLKSRTKELVNAGCNLSTLNITLLSWSKKRYEAKLKKLSRLA
;
A
#
# COMPACT_ATOMS: atom_id res chain seq x y z
N MET A 1 20.65 -25.11 -15.14
CA MET A 1 19.99 -26.40 -15.44
C MET A 1 20.78 -27.62 -14.99
N GLY A 2 22.13 -27.65 -15.04
CA GLY A 2 22.93 -28.80 -14.63
C GLY A 2 22.88 -29.16 -13.13
N ALA A 3 22.76 -28.21 -12.22
CA ALA A 3 22.74 -28.46 -10.77
C ALA A 3 21.43 -29.15 -10.30
N VAL A 4 20.31 -28.90 -10.97
CA VAL A 4 19.01 -29.49 -10.62
C VAL A 4 18.92 -30.97 -11.06
N GLN A 5 19.58 -31.33 -12.17
CA GLN A 5 19.62 -32.73 -12.63
C GLN A 5 20.53 -33.62 -11.76
N GLY A 6 21.58 -33.06 -11.15
CA GLY A 6 22.46 -33.77 -10.22
C GLY A 6 21.76 -34.11 -8.89
N GLU A 7 20.92 -33.23 -8.41
CA GLU A 7 20.14 -33.44 -7.16
C GLU A 7 18.99 -34.47 -7.35
N ILE A 8 18.34 -34.45 -8.52
CA ILE A 8 17.32 -35.46 -8.85
C ILE A 8 17.92 -36.87 -8.97
N GLY A 9 19.18 -36.97 -9.46
CA GLY A 9 19.95 -38.23 -9.51
C GLY A 9 20.21 -38.80 -8.11
N LYS A 10 20.60 -37.98 -7.16
CA LYS A 10 20.85 -38.39 -5.75
C LYS A 10 19.59 -38.86 -5.04
N VAL A 11 18.47 -38.19 -5.30
CA VAL A 11 17.16 -38.58 -4.74
C VAL A 11 16.70 -39.93 -5.29
N ARG A 12 16.94 -40.20 -6.60
CA ARG A 12 16.65 -41.53 -7.21
C ARG A 12 17.49 -42.64 -6.62
N GLN A 13 18.78 -42.38 -6.35
CA GLN A 13 19.69 -43.37 -5.76
C GLN A 13 19.30 -43.71 -4.30
N LEU A 14 18.85 -42.73 -3.54
CA LEU A 14 18.32 -42.94 -2.19
C LEU A 14 17.01 -43.78 -2.17
N PHE A 15 16.14 -43.59 -3.16
CA PHE A 15 14.90 -44.38 -3.27
C PHE A 15 15.18 -45.84 -3.72
N SER A 16 16.15 -46.08 -4.56
CA SER A 16 16.51 -47.44 -4.98
C SER A 16 17.20 -48.25 -3.86
N SER A 17 17.95 -47.63 -2.95
CA SER A 17 18.56 -48.28 -1.79
C SER A 17 17.58 -48.56 -0.67
N LEU A 18 16.42 -47.85 -0.60
CA LEU A 18 15.37 -48.08 0.39
C LEU A 18 14.39 -49.22 0.00
N SER A 19 14.35 -49.58 -1.29
CA SER A 19 13.46 -50.68 -1.77
C SER A 19 14.06 -52.07 -1.68
N GLY A 20 15.35 -52.22 -1.37
CA GLY A 20 16.07 -53.49 -1.36
C GLY A 20 16.22 -54.23 -0.04
N GLY A 21 15.75 -53.65 1.10
CA GLY A 21 15.95 -54.28 2.42
C GLY A 21 14.75 -54.18 3.32
N MET A 22 13.76 -55.05 3.18
CA MET A 22 12.57 -55.03 3.99
C MET A 22 12.22 -56.34 4.66
N GLN A 23 12.56 -56.42 5.96
CA GLN A 23 11.88 -57.28 6.94
C GLN A 23 11.85 -56.54 8.29
N SER A 24 10.76 -55.89 8.62
CA SER A 24 10.06 -55.65 9.89
C SER A 24 9.27 -54.31 9.87
N LEU A 25 8.00 -54.38 10.23
CA LEU A 25 7.01 -53.29 10.12
C LEU A 25 7.21 -52.10 11.10
N SER A 26 7.98 -52.22 12.15
CA SER A 26 8.11 -51.16 13.18
C SER A 26 9.19 -50.12 12.89
N LEU A 27 10.15 -50.42 12.03
CA LEU A 27 11.19 -49.47 11.58
C LEU A 27 10.75 -48.60 10.38
N ARG A 28 9.62 -48.94 9.76
CA ARG A 28 9.08 -48.20 8.59
C ARG A 28 8.52 -46.83 8.94
N GLN A 29 7.80 -46.71 10.07
CA GLN A 29 7.13 -45.41 10.40
C GLN A 29 8.12 -44.32 10.79
N THR A 30 9.21 -44.62 11.48
CA THR A 30 10.21 -43.63 11.89
C THR A 30 11.09 -43.12 10.74
N SER A 31 11.42 -43.99 9.76
CA SER A 31 12.20 -43.60 8.60
C SER A 31 11.38 -42.78 7.58
N ILE A 32 10.10 -43.12 7.41
CA ILE A 32 9.20 -42.35 6.52
C ILE A 32 8.88 -40.97 7.12
N SER A 33 8.69 -40.87 8.45
CA SER A 33 8.45 -39.58 9.11
C SER A 33 9.67 -38.65 9.06
N LYS A 34 10.88 -39.20 9.21
CA LYS A 34 12.14 -38.45 9.04
C LYS A 34 12.37 -38.00 7.61
N GLY A 35 12.08 -38.85 6.61
CA GLY A 35 12.16 -38.49 5.19
C GLY A 35 11.15 -37.43 4.76
N LEU A 36 9.92 -37.52 5.28
CA LEU A 36 8.87 -36.54 5.04
C LEU A 36 9.19 -35.17 5.69
N ASN A 37 9.74 -35.14 6.90
CA ASN A 37 10.18 -33.93 7.55
C ASN A 37 11.35 -33.26 6.80
N TYR A 38 12.30 -34.03 6.27
CA TYR A 38 13.42 -33.51 5.48
C TYR A 38 12.94 -32.92 4.14
N LEU A 39 12.01 -33.59 3.45
CA LEU A 39 11.41 -33.10 2.22
C LEU A 39 10.53 -31.84 2.44
N THR A 40 9.85 -31.76 3.58
CA THR A 40 9.05 -30.57 3.94
C THR A 40 9.94 -29.38 4.28
N ILE A 41 11.09 -29.60 4.94
CA ILE A 41 12.07 -28.55 5.24
C ILE A 41 12.78 -28.07 3.97
N MET A 42 13.16 -28.98 3.07
CA MET A 42 13.79 -28.63 1.79
C MET A 42 12.82 -27.93 0.83
N ALA A 43 11.55 -28.37 0.78
CA ALA A 43 10.54 -27.72 -0.03
C ALA A 43 10.17 -26.33 0.52
N SER A 44 10.12 -26.14 1.83
CA SER A 44 9.86 -24.83 2.46
C SER A 44 11.05 -23.88 2.30
N GLY A 45 12.30 -24.36 2.38
CA GLY A 45 13.50 -23.56 2.16
C GLY A 45 13.63 -23.07 0.70
N ASN A 46 13.37 -23.94 -0.27
CA ASN A 46 13.39 -23.58 -1.69
C ASN A 46 12.21 -22.67 -2.09
N LEU A 47 11.04 -22.83 -1.49
CA LEU A 47 9.90 -21.94 -1.67
C LEU A 47 10.17 -20.54 -1.11
N TRP A 48 10.92 -20.43 0.00
CA TRP A 48 11.32 -19.14 0.57
C TRP A 48 12.33 -18.42 -0.34
N HIS A 49 13.31 -19.14 -0.89
CA HIS A 49 14.26 -18.57 -1.87
C HIS A 49 13.62 -18.20 -3.21
N MET A 50 12.68 -19.02 -3.71
CA MET A 50 11.93 -18.69 -4.93
C MET A 50 10.99 -17.48 -4.71
N ARG A 51 10.33 -17.40 -3.56
CA ARG A 51 9.44 -16.26 -3.25
C ARG A 51 10.19 -14.94 -3.15
N ASN A 52 11.42 -14.94 -2.63
CA ASN A 52 12.25 -13.74 -2.56
C ASN A 52 12.87 -13.35 -3.91
N ASN A 53 13.20 -14.30 -4.78
CA ASN A 53 13.71 -14.02 -6.13
C ASN A 53 12.62 -13.59 -7.12
N PHE A 54 11.34 -14.00 -6.92
CA PHE A 54 10.21 -13.60 -7.77
C PHE A 54 9.63 -12.23 -7.44
N LEU A 55 9.91 -11.69 -6.26
CA LEU A 55 9.50 -10.32 -5.90
C LEU A 55 10.41 -9.23 -6.50
N PHE A 56 11.52 -9.60 -7.18
CA PHE A 56 12.54 -8.66 -7.64
C PHE A 56 12.90 -8.74 -9.13
N GLY A 57 12.07 -9.34 -9.99
CA GLY A 57 12.40 -9.40 -11.43
C GLY A 57 11.17 -9.34 -12.31
N SER A 58 11.05 -8.24 -13.03
CA SER A 58 10.08 -8.02 -14.11
C SER A 58 10.32 -8.97 -15.29
N ARG A 59 9.22 -9.43 -15.91
CA ARG A 59 9.07 -10.17 -17.18
C ARG A 59 9.18 -11.69 -17.11
N CYS A 60 8.06 -12.36 -16.91
CA CYS A 60 7.57 -13.44 -17.77
C CYS A 60 6.19 -13.94 -17.32
N TRP A 61 5.12 -13.52 -17.99
CA TRP A 61 3.75 -14.02 -17.79
C TRP A 61 3.59 -15.51 -18.19
N MET A 62 4.49 -16.04 -19.00
CA MET A 62 4.41 -17.45 -19.47
C MET A 62 4.88 -18.48 -18.43
N THR A 63 5.73 -18.12 -17.47
CA THR A 63 6.24 -19.08 -16.48
C THR A 63 5.30 -19.37 -15.32
N ARG A 64 4.32 -18.49 -15.07
CA ARG A 64 3.34 -18.69 -13.99
C ARG A 64 2.35 -19.82 -14.28
N PHE A 65 1.93 -19.97 -15.54
CA PHE A 65 1.05 -21.06 -15.97
C PHE A 65 1.74 -22.42 -15.95
N SER A 66 3.03 -22.47 -16.33
CA SER A 66 3.80 -23.72 -16.35
C SER A 66 4.13 -24.26 -14.96
N ALA A 67 4.40 -23.38 -13.98
CA ALA A 67 4.70 -23.80 -12.61
C ALA A 67 3.45 -24.37 -11.87
N GLU A 68 2.28 -23.80 -12.10
CA GLU A 68 1.03 -24.30 -11.52
C GLU A 68 0.60 -25.64 -12.12
N ILE A 69 0.83 -25.84 -13.42
CA ILE A 69 0.51 -27.11 -14.10
C ILE A 69 1.48 -28.21 -13.66
N ILE A 70 2.77 -27.91 -13.52
CA ILE A 70 3.77 -28.88 -13.03
C ILE A 70 3.48 -29.26 -11.57
N PHE A 71 3.11 -28.31 -10.71
CA PHE A 71 2.77 -28.60 -9.32
C PHE A 71 1.51 -29.46 -9.20
N LYS A 72 0.47 -29.20 -9.98
CA LYS A 72 -0.74 -30.03 -10.05
C LYS A 72 -0.46 -31.41 -10.61
N SER A 73 0.40 -31.53 -11.65
CA SER A 73 0.71 -32.82 -12.26
C SER A 73 1.63 -33.70 -11.41
N VAL A 74 2.55 -33.13 -10.63
CA VAL A 74 3.43 -33.85 -9.71
C VAL A 74 2.68 -34.29 -8.47
N SER A 75 1.76 -33.48 -7.93
CA SER A 75 0.89 -33.86 -6.82
C SER A 75 -0.05 -35.03 -7.21
N PHE A 76 -0.55 -35.06 -8.45
CA PHE A 76 -1.45 -36.14 -8.90
C PHE A 76 -0.76 -37.47 -9.17
N ARG A 77 0.56 -37.50 -9.48
CA ARG A 77 1.32 -38.75 -9.75
C ARG A 77 2.00 -39.37 -8.53
N LEU A 78 2.27 -38.59 -7.48
CA LEU A 78 2.90 -39.08 -6.25
C LEU A 78 1.93 -39.65 -5.21
N PHE A 79 0.64 -39.33 -5.31
CA PHE A 79 -0.39 -39.84 -4.40
C PHE A 79 -1.44 -40.70 -5.13
N GLY A 80 -0.96 -41.76 -5.79
CA GLY A 80 -1.81 -42.83 -6.29
C GLY A 80 -2.39 -43.74 -5.21
N VAL A 81 -2.47 -43.30 -3.95
CA VAL A 81 -3.20 -43.91 -2.87
C VAL A 81 -4.60 -43.29 -2.88
N LYS A 82 -5.59 -44.05 -3.29
CA LYS A 82 -6.98 -43.69 -3.05
C LYS A 82 -7.18 -43.61 -1.54
N PHE A 83 -7.05 -42.39 -0.97
CA PHE A 83 -7.70 -42.13 0.28
C PHE A 83 -9.20 -42.19 -0.01
N HIS A 84 -9.88 -43.17 0.56
CA HIS A 84 -11.29 -43.09 0.77
C HIS A 84 -11.49 -41.79 1.55
N ASN A 85 -12.08 -40.80 0.92
CA ASN A 85 -12.62 -39.66 1.60
C ASN A 85 -13.66 -40.21 2.62
N ALA A 86 -13.25 -40.33 3.86
CA ALA A 86 -14.21 -40.09 4.90
C ALA A 86 -14.54 -38.59 4.73
N ASP A 87 -15.70 -38.27 4.20
CA ASP A 87 -16.32 -36.97 4.20
C ASP A 87 -16.55 -36.53 5.65
N SER A 88 -15.49 -36.19 6.35
CA SER A 88 -15.57 -35.28 7.46
C SER A 88 -15.54 -33.89 6.85
N GLU A 89 -16.71 -33.34 6.51
CA GLU A 89 -16.85 -31.90 6.43
C GLU A 89 -16.13 -31.32 7.66
N PRO A 90 -15.19 -30.34 7.49
CA PRO A 90 -14.58 -29.72 8.63
C PRO A 90 -15.72 -29.20 9.50
N LEU A 91 -15.72 -29.55 10.80
CA LEU A 91 -16.73 -29.13 11.78
C LEU A 91 -17.00 -27.65 11.56
N LYS A 92 -18.12 -27.34 10.92
CA LYS A 92 -18.58 -25.95 10.75
C LYS A 92 -18.97 -25.51 12.16
N ASN A 93 -18.32 -24.49 12.67
CA ASN A 93 -18.76 -23.82 13.88
C ASN A 93 -20.08 -23.09 13.56
N GLU A 94 -21.19 -23.82 13.62
CA GLU A 94 -22.52 -23.31 13.26
C GLU A 94 -22.94 -22.17 14.18
N ASP A 95 -22.56 -22.22 15.44
CA ASP A 95 -22.82 -21.16 16.42
C ASP A 95 -22.12 -19.86 16.00
N LEU A 96 -20.86 -19.93 15.61
CA LEU A 96 -20.13 -18.78 15.09
C LEU A 96 -20.82 -18.20 13.85
N LEU A 97 -21.22 -19.05 12.91
CA LEU A 97 -21.90 -18.58 11.69
C LEU A 97 -23.21 -17.88 12.01
N ASN A 98 -24.03 -18.45 12.89
CA ASN A 98 -25.29 -17.86 13.31
C ASN A 98 -25.08 -16.52 14.04
N ASN A 99 -24.07 -16.44 14.93
CA ASN A 99 -23.69 -15.22 15.60
C ASN A 99 -23.28 -14.13 14.60
N LEU A 100 -22.44 -14.45 13.64
CA LEU A 100 -21.97 -13.49 12.64
C LEU A 100 -23.11 -13.02 11.71
N LEU A 101 -23.98 -13.94 11.29
CA LEU A 101 -25.19 -13.59 10.50
C LEU A 101 -26.10 -12.63 11.27
N THR A 102 -26.35 -12.92 12.57
CA THR A 102 -27.16 -12.05 13.44
C THR A 102 -26.53 -10.66 13.62
N MET A 103 -25.21 -10.56 13.51
CA MET A 103 -24.50 -9.28 13.53
C MET A 103 -24.55 -8.53 12.18
N GLY A 104 -25.09 -9.14 11.12
CA GLY A 104 -25.10 -8.56 9.77
C GLY A 104 -23.77 -8.68 9.02
N VAL A 105 -22.88 -9.61 9.42
CA VAL A 105 -21.59 -9.83 8.77
C VAL A 105 -21.78 -10.51 7.41
N ASP A 106 -21.10 -9.99 6.38
CA ASP A 106 -20.98 -10.64 5.08
C ASP A 106 -20.05 -11.86 5.18
N ILE A 107 -20.66 -13.03 5.33
CA ILE A 107 -19.93 -14.31 5.52
C ILE A 107 -19.10 -14.67 4.30
N ASP A 108 -19.60 -14.39 3.09
CA ASP A 108 -18.88 -14.73 1.85
C ASP A 108 -17.63 -13.88 1.70
N MET A 109 -17.74 -12.59 1.95
CA MET A 109 -16.58 -11.70 2.00
C MET A 109 -15.58 -12.15 3.08
N ALA A 110 -16.07 -12.44 4.28
CA ALA A 110 -15.24 -12.84 5.40
C ALA A 110 -14.49 -14.16 5.13
N ARG A 111 -15.17 -15.18 4.58
CA ARG A 111 -14.54 -16.45 4.17
C ARG A 111 -13.50 -16.26 3.06
N LYS A 112 -13.82 -15.44 2.06
CA LYS A 112 -12.87 -15.10 0.98
C LYS A 112 -11.61 -14.42 1.49
N ARG A 113 -11.75 -13.59 2.52
CA ARG A 113 -10.63 -12.84 3.11
C ARG A 113 -9.74 -13.68 4.01
N GLN A 114 -10.33 -14.43 4.93
CA GLN A 114 -9.60 -15.18 5.96
C GLN A 114 -10.34 -16.50 6.34
N PRO A 115 -10.34 -17.51 5.46
CA PRO A 115 -11.11 -18.75 5.67
C PRO A 115 -10.75 -19.49 6.94
N GLY A 116 -9.47 -19.45 7.36
CA GLY A 116 -8.99 -20.16 8.55
C GLY A 116 -9.58 -19.69 9.89
N VAL A 117 -10.29 -18.56 9.93
CA VAL A 117 -10.98 -18.09 11.14
C VAL A 117 -12.20 -18.98 11.46
N PHE A 118 -12.88 -19.46 10.42
CA PHE A 118 -14.11 -20.26 10.53
C PHE A 118 -13.88 -21.72 10.99
N HIS A 119 -12.62 -22.16 11.05
CA HIS A 119 -12.22 -23.47 11.58
C HIS A 119 -11.78 -23.41 13.05
N ARG A 120 -11.87 -22.24 13.69
CA ARG A 120 -11.51 -22.10 15.10
C ARG A 120 -12.64 -22.57 16.00
N MET A 121 -12.27 -23.33 17.04
CA MET A 121 -13.22 -23.82 18.04
C MET A 121 -13.67 -22.71 19.00
N THR A 122 -12.81 -21.73 19.26
CA THR A 122 -13.08 -20.60 20.16
C THR A 122 -12.81 -19.27 19.45
N THR A 123 -13.81 -18.39 19.53
CA THR A 123 -13.76 -17.03 19.01
C THR A 123 -14.43 -16.08 20.01
N ASN A 124 -14.11 -14.80 19.93
CA ASN A 124 -14.58 -13.76 20.86
C ASN A 124 -15.46 -12.73 20.12
N GLU A 125 -16.34 -13.19 19.21
CA GLU A 125 -17.14 -12.30 18.37
C GLU A 125 -18.13 -11.46 19.17
N GLN A 126 -18.72 -12.03 20.24
CA GLN A 126 -19.67 -11.29 21.10
C GLN A 126 -18.93 -10.26 21.95
N ASP A 127 -17.76 -10.64 22.51
CA ASP A 127 -16.95 -9.70 23.30
C ASP A 127 -16.45 -8.55 22.44
N LEU A 128 -15.98 -8.83 21.20
CA LEU A 128 -15.60 -7.80 20.25
C LEU A 128 -16.75 -6.86 19.94
N LYS A 129 -17.98 -7.40 19.72
CA LYS A 129 -19.17 -6.61 19.47
C LYS A 129 -19.48 -5.69 20.66
N MET A 130 -19.51 -6.23 21.88
CA MET A 130 -19.80 -5.45 23.08
C MET A 130 -18.74 -4.38 23.32
N PHE A 131 -17.46 -4.73 23.11
CA PHE A 131 -16.35 -3.79 23.21
C PHE A 131 -16.52 -2.61 22.22
N LEU A 132 -16.73 -2.88 20.93
CA LEU A 132 -16.87 -1.83 19.94
C LEU A 132 -18.14 -0.99 20.12
N LEU A 133 -19.26 -1.60 20.56
CA LEU A 133 -20.47 -0.86 20.94
C LEU A 133 -20.19 0.11 22.10
N SER A 134 -19.46 -0.32 23.13
CA SER A 134 -19.09 0.53 24.27
C SER A 134 -18.20 1.73 23.85
N LYS A 135 -17.53 1.63 22.69
CA LYS A 135 -16.71 2.69 22.10
C LYS A 135 -17.46 3.56 21.09
N GLY A 136 -18.76 3.35 20.93
CA GLY A 136 -19.62 4.15 20.06
C GLY A 136 -19.70 3.69 18.60
N ALA A 137 -19.21 2.48 18.29
CA ALA A 137 -19.39 1.91 16.95
C ALA A 137 -20.86 1.48 16.74
N SER A 138 -21.42 1.75 15.54
CA SER A 138 -22.73 1.22 15.17
C SER A 138 -22.66 -0.27 14.80
N LYS A 139 -23.82 -0.94 14.75
CA LYS A 139 -23.91 -2.36 14.37
C LYS A 139 -23.37 -2.58 12.94
N GLU A 140 -23.66 -1.67 12.03
CA GLU A 140 -23.23 -1.70 10.63
C GLU A 140 -21.70 -1.57 10.52
N VAL A 141 -21.10 -0.68 11.31
CA VAL A 141 -19.64 -0.50 11.37
C VAL A 141 -18.98 -1.77 11.89
N ILE A 142 -19.51 -2.39 12.95
CA ILE A 142 -19.00 -3.65 13.50
C ILE A 142 -19.08 -4.78 12.46
N ALA A 143 -20.23 -4.93 11.80
CA ALA A 143 -20.42 -5.90 10.73
C ALA A 143 -19.42 -5.68 9.59
N SER A 144 -19.22 -4.43 9.15
CA SER A 144 -18.25 -4.05 8.13
C SER A 144 -16.80 -4.39 8.54
N ILE A 145 -16.42 -4.11 9.80
CA ILE A 145 -15.09 -4.42 10.33
C ILE A 145 -14.84 -5.94 10.27
N ILE A 146 -15.78 -6.76 10.77
CA ILE A 146 -15.63 -8.21 10.83
C ILE A 146 -15.64 -8.80 9.41
N SER A 147 -16.53 -8.33 8.52
CA SER A 147 -16.60 -8.79 7.12
C SER A 147 -15.27 -8.58 6.40
N ARG A 148 -14.63 -7.43 6.61
CA ARG A 148 -13.37 -7.09 5.94
C ARG A 148 -12.13 -7.65 6.64
N TYR A 149 -12.20 -7.86 7.96
CA TYR A 149 -11.10 -8.41 8.74
C TYR A 149 -11.59 -9.41 9.80
N PRO A 150 -12.03 -10.62 9.39
CA PRO A 150 -12.61 -11.63 10.28
C PRO A 150 -11.69 -12.02 11.46
N ARG A 151 -10.37 -11.93 11.29
CA ARG A 151 -9.40 -12.19 12.36
C ARG A 151 -9.59 -11.31 13.59
N ALA A 152 -10.37 -10.23 13.50
CA ALA A 152 -10.71 -9.39 14.64
C ALA A 152 -11.38 -10.18 15.78
N ILE A 153 -12.27 -11.14 15.45
CA ILE A 153 -12.96 -11.98 16.45
C ILE A 153 -12.05 -12.93 17.23
N THR A 154 -10.77 -13.02 16.87
CA THR A 154 -9.78 -13.84 17.59
C THR A 154 -9.01 -13.07 18.66
N ARG A 155 -9.35 -11.81 18.90
CA ARG A 155 -8.71 -10.96 19.93
C ARG A 155 -9.45 -11.12 21.24
N THR A 156 -8.68 -11.23 22.35
CA THR A 156 -9.28 -11.26 23.67
C THR A 156 -9.67 -9.85 24.12
N PRO A 157 -10.68 -9.71 25.02
CA PRO A 157 -11.10 -8.41 25.56
C PRO A 157 -9.96 -7.61 26.17
N GLU A 158 -9.03 -8.28 26.88
CA GLU A 158 -7.88 -7.66 27.52
C GLU A 158 -6.94 -7.05 26.46
N ASN A 159 -6.65 -7.83 25.40
CA ASN A 159 -5.80 -7.35 24.29
C ASN A 159 -6.42 -6.16 23.56
N LEU A 160 -7.75 -6.17 23.40
CA LEU A 160 -8.50 -5.07 22.78
C LEU A 160 -8.44 -3.81 23.64
N SER A 161 -8.70 -3.94 24.95
CA SER A 161 -8.69 -2.81 25.88
C SER A 161 -7.31 -2.17 25.96
N GLU A 162 -6.27 -2.97 26.18
CA GLU A 162 -4.88 -2.50 26.26
C GLU A 162 -4.45 -1.78 24.97
N ARG A 163 -4.79 -2.35 23.80
CA ARG A 163 -4.50 -1.72 22.51
C ARG A 163 -5.28 -0.42 22.29
N TRP A 164 -6.52 -0.38 22.75
CA TRP A 164 -7.34 0.83 22.71
C TRP A 164 -6.73 1.94 23.53
N ASP A 165 -6.27 1.64 24.73
CA ASP A 165 -5.61 2.61 25.61
C ASP A 165 -4.31 3.17 25.02
N LEU A 166 -3.55 2.32 24.32
CA LEU A 166 -2.37 2.78 23.59
C LEU A 166 -2.75 3.75 22.45
N TRP A 167 -3.82 3.47 21.71
CA TRP A 167 -4.30 4.38 20.66
C TRP A 167 -4.86 5.67 21.25
N ARG A 168 -5.51 5.61 22.41
CA ARG A 168 -6.02 6.80 23.13
C ARG A 168 -4.90 7.74 23.59
N LYS A 169 -3.68 7.28 23.77
CA LYS A 169 -2.51 8.16 24.00
C LYS A 169 -2.23 9.08 22.79
N ILE A 170 -2.62 8.65 21.60
CA ILE A 170 -2.43 9.40 20.35
C ILE A 170 -3.69 10.15 19.94
N VAL A 171 -4.82 9.44 19.88
CA VAL A 171 -6.12 9.94 19.43
C VAL A 171 -7.01 10.23 20.62
N THR A 172 -7.63 11.41 20.69
CA THR A 172 -8.39 11.84 21.86
C THR A 172 -9.85 11.36 21.89
N SER A 173 -10.39 10.98 20.75
CA SER A 173 -11.80 10.58 20.61
C SER A 173 -11.93 9.09 20.29
N ASP A 174 -12.81 8.40 21.01
CA ASP A 174 -13.14 7.01 20.71
C ASP A 174 -13.81 6.90 19.33
N LEU A 175 -14.65 7.85 18.98
CA LEU A 175 -15.30 7.88 17.68
C LEU A 175 -14.31 8.04 16.53
N GLU A 176 -13.23 8.82 16.73
CA GLU A 176 -12.16 8.95 15.72
C GLU A 176 -11.43 7.60 15.54
N ILE A 177 -11.18 6.85 16.62
CA ILE A 177 -10.62 5.49 16.54
C ILE A 177 -11.58 4.58 15.77
N VAL A 178 -12.88 4.60 16.09
CA VAL A 178 -13.89 3.81 15.36
C VAL A 178 -13.88 4.14 13.86
N ASN A 179 -13.80 5.42 13.48
CA ASN A 179 -13.72 5.84 12.08
C ASN A 179 -12.44 5.33 11.38
N ILE A 180 -11.31 5.28 12.10
CA ILE A 180 -10.07 4.68 11.57
C ILE A 180 -10.26 3.17 11.37
N LEU A 181 -10.86 2.47 12.33
CA LEU A 181 -11.14 1.04 12.24
C LEU A 181 -12.11 0.71 11.10
N GLU A 182 -13.13 1.53 10.88
CA GLU A 182 -14.05 1.36 9.77
C GLU A 182 -13.34 1.44 8.43
N ARG A 183 -12.39 2.36 8.26
CA ARG A 183 -11.61 2.50 7.01
C ARG A 183 -10.54 1.43 6.87
N SER A 184 -9.85 1.07 7.96
CA SER A 184 -8.70 0.18 7.96
C SER A 184 -8.69 -0.73 9.20
N PRO A 185 -9.59 -1.74 9.28
CA PRO A 185 -9.65 -2.64 10.44
C PRO A 185 -8.33 -3.41 10.64
N GLU A 186 -7.63 -3.71 9.55
CA GLU A 186 -6.33 -4.40 9.60
C GLU A 186 -5.32 -3.66 10.49
N SER A 187 -5.34 -2.35 10.53
CA SER A 187 -4.38 -1.53 11.28
C SER A 187 -4.38 -1.82 12.78
N PHE A 188 -5.55 -2.09 13.32
CA PHE A 188 -5.74 -2.40 14.72
C PHE A 188 -5.63 -3.90 15.01
N PHE A 189 -6.21 -4.74 14.15
CA PHE A 189 -6.35 -6.18 14.41
C PHE A 189 -5.23 -7.05 13.80
N ARG A 190 -4.31 -6.51 12.99
CA ARG A 190 -3.26 -7.27 12.31
C ARG A 190 -2.31 -7.96 13.30
N SER A 191 -1.87 -7.26 14.32
CA SER A 191 -0.97 -7.77 15.35
C SER A 191 -1.66 -7.78 16.71
N SER A 192 -1.40 -8.81 17.52
CA SER A 192 -1.76 -8.86 18.94
C SER A 192 -0.65 -8.36 19.86
N ASN A 193 0.51 -8.01 19.31
CA ASN A 193 1.67 -7.57 20.08
C ASN A 193 1.52 -6.09 20.46
N ASN A 194 0.98 -5.83 21.65
CA ASN A 194 0.80 -4.48 22.19
C ASN A 194 2.12 -3.86 22.63
N LEU A 195 3.10 -4.66 23.08
CA LEU A 195 4.43 -4.16 23.41
C LEU A 195 5.14 -3.58 22.17
N ASN A 196 5.03 -4.23 21.00
CA ASN A 196 5.58 -3.69 19.77
C ASN A 196 4.90 -2.36 19.38
N LEU A 197 3.58 -2.26 19.55
CA LEU A 197 2.84 -1.02 19.32
C LEU A 197 3.34 0.10 20.24
N GLU A 198 3.47 -0.17 21.55
CA GLU A 198 3.94 0.79 22.52
C GLU A 198 5.38 1.26 22.23
N ASN A 199 6.27 0.32 21.89
CA ASN A 199 7.64 0.64 21.53
C ASN A 199 7.73 1.49 20.27
N ASN A 200 6.90 1.24 19.26
CA ASN A 200 6.81 2.09 18.07
C ASN A 200 6.32 3.52 18.43
N ILE A 201 5.33 3.64 19.29
CA ILE A 201 4.84 4.95 19.75
C ILE A 201 5.98 5.70 20.48
N LYS A 202 6.66 5.05 21.44
CA LYS A 202 7.78 5.64 22.18
C LYS A 202 8.93 6.07 21.26
N PHE A 203 9.28 5.21 20.30
CA PHE A 203 10.33 5.50 19.32
C PHE A 203 9.97 6.71 18.44
N LEU A 204 8.76 6.78 17.91
CA LEU A 204 8.34 7.89 17.06
C LEU A 204 8.30 9.22 17.85
N TYR A 205 7.95 9.19 19.14
CA TYR A 205 8.11 10.35 20.02
C TYR A 205 9.58 10.73 20.22
N SER A 206 10.49 9.75 20.39
CA SER A 206 11.93 10.03 20.56
C SER A 206 12.58 10.63 19.32
N VAL A 207 12.03 10.36 18.12
CA VAL A 207 12.40 11.04 16.86
C VAL A 207 11.88 12.48 16.80
N GLY A 208 11.14 12.93 17.82
CA GLY A 208 10.60 14.28 17.91
C GLY A 208 9.29 14.49 17.14
N LEU A 209 8.56 13.42 16.79
CA LEU A 209 7.24 13.54 16.22
C LEU A 209 6.24 13.98 17.28
N THR A 210 5.44 14.99 16.97
CA THR A 210 4.39 15.48 17.88
C THR A 210 3.19 14.54 17.91
N ARG A 211 2.35 14.64 18.95
CA ARG A 211 1.08 13.91 19.02
C ARG A 211 0.23 14.11 17.75
N LYS A 212 0.16 15.33 17.23
CA LYS A 212 -0.57 15.66 16.00
C LYS A 212 -0.02 14.88 14.80
N CYS A 213 1.30 14.74 14.71
CA CYS A 213 1.95 13.97 13.66
C CYS A 213 1.65 12.47 13.81
N LEU A 214 1.70 11.92 15.03
CA LEU A 214 1.34 10.52 15.28
C LEU A 214 -0.13 10.25 15.00
N CYS A 215 -1.03 11.14 15.35
CA CYS A 215 -2.45 11.05 15.01
C CYS A 215 -2.64 10.98 13.49
N ARG A 216 -1.96 11.84 12.74
CA ARG A 216 -1.97 11.81 11.27
C ARG A 216 -1.40 10.51 10.71
N LEU A 217 -0.31 9.98 11.27
CA LEU A 217 0.24 8.67 10.90
C LEU A 217 -0.77 7.55 11.17
N LEU A 218 -1.40 7.55 12.34
CA LEU A 218 -2.39 6.54 12.72
C LEU A 218 -3.62 6.58 11.81
N THR A 219 -4.01 7.78 11.38
CA THR A 219 -5.16 7.99 10.49
C THR A 219 -4.86 7.59 9.04
N ASN A 220 -3.68 7.94 8.50
CA ASN A 220 -3.36 7.79 7.09
C ASN A 220 -2.53 6.54 6.79
N ALA A 221 -1.54 6.24 7.64
CA ALA A 221 -0.61 5.12 7.49
C ALA A 221 -0.52 4.26 8.76
N PRO A 222 -1.65 3.74 9.28
CA PRO A 222 -1.70 3.03 10.57
C PRO A 222 -0.84 1.76 10.59
N ARG A 223 -0.46 1.24 9.42
CA ARG A 223 0.46 0.12 9.27
C ARG A 223 1.83 0.39 9.90
N THR A 224 2.27 1.64 9.97
CA THR A 224 3.49 2.08 10.66
C THR A 224 3.58 1.52 12.08
N PHE A 225 2.45 1.50 12.80
CA PHE A 225 2.40 1.02 14.19
C PHE A 225 2.34 -0.51 14.33
N SER A 226 2.12 -1.23 13.22
CA SER A 226 2.14 -2.70 13.16
C SER A 226 3.43 -3.27 12.56
N ASN A 227 4.30 -2.42 12.02
CA ASN A 227 5.65 -2.82 11.61
C ASN A 227 6.47 -3.24 12.84
N SER A 228 7.52 -4.06 12.64
CA SER A 228 8.52 -4.22 13.69
C SER A 228 9.21 -2.90 13.97
N LEU A 229 9.62 -2.68 15.22
CA LEU A 229 10.36 -1.49 15.63
C LEU A 229 11.62 -1.29 14.78
N ASP A 230 12.32 -2.39 14.44
CA ASP A 230 13.55 -2.35 13.67
C ASP A 230 13.33 -1.81 12.24
N LEU A 231 12.21 -2.14 11.60
CA LEU A 231 11.89 -1.59 10.27
C LEU A 231 11.68 -0.07 10.33
N ASN A 232 11.00 0.43 11.35
CA ASN A 232 10.82 1.86 11.52
C ASN A 232 12.15 2.56 11.85
N LYS A 233 13.00 1.95 12.69
CA LYS A 233 14.35 2.46 12.96
C LYS A 233 15.21 2.53 11.71
N GLN A 234 15.28 1.44 10.94
CA GLN A 234 16.04 1.40 9.68
C GLN A 234 15.61 2.48 8.69
N MET A 235 14.31 2.76 8.58
CA MET A 235 13.83 3.84 7.71
C MET A 235 14.24 5.22 8.23
N VAL A 236 14.12 5.45 9.54
CA VAL A 236 14.54 6.73 10.16
C VAL A 236 16.03 6.95 9.99
N GLU A 237 16.87 5.95 10.29
CA GLU A 237 18.32 6.00 10.11
C GLU A 237 18.71 6.24 8.65
N PHE A 238 18.06 5.57 7.72
CA PHE A 238 18.24 5.80 6.29
C PHE A 238 17.92 7.25 5.89
N LEU A 239 16.79 7.78 6.35
CA LEU A 239 16.39 9.16 6.05
C LEU A 239 17.36 10.17 6.67
N GLN A 240 17.84 9.92 7.90
CA GLN A 240 18.85 10.78 8.55
C GLN A 240 20.15 10.82 7.73
N ALA A 241 20.64 9.65 7.30
CA ALA A 241 21.83 9.55 6.46
C ALA A 241 21.62 10.25 5.10
N ALA A 242 20.45 10.09 4.46
CA ALA A 242 20.11 10.77 3.22
C ALA A 242 20.07 12.30 3.39
N GLY A 243 19.46 12.79 4.47
CA GLY A 243 19.44 14.22 4.79
C GLY A 243 20.84 14.81 4.94
N LEU A 244 21.70 14.14 5.71
CA LEU A 244 23.10 14.54 5.87
C LEU A 244 23.86 14.56 4.53
N SER A 245 23.69 13.54 3.71
CA SER A 245 24.36 13.44 2.40
C SER A 245 23.93 14.54 1.43
N LEU A 246 22.72 15.08 1.59
CA LEU A 246 22.20 16.21 0.83
C LEU A 246 22.51 17.58 1.45
N GLY A 247 23.22 17.61 2.60
CA GLY A 247 23.63 18.85 3.26
C GLY A 247 22.59 19.43 4.23
N HIS A 248 21.60 18.66 4.69
CA HIS A 248 20.68 19.14 5.72
C HIS A 248 21.35 19.17 7.10
N ASN A 249 21.36 20.33 7.76
CA ASN A 249 22.09 20.52 9.02
C ASN A 249 21.50 19.76 10.22
N ASP A 250 20.19 19.52 10.24
CA ASP A 250 19.50 18.76 11.29
C ASP A 250 18.83 17.51 10.69
N PRO A 251 19.46 16.32 10.78
CA PRO A 251 18.92 15.10 10.24
C PRO A 251 17.60 14.69 10.89
N THR A 252 17.35 15.08 12.14
CA THR A 252 16.10 14.80 12.84
C THR A 252 14.97 15.69 12.31
N ASP A 253 15.26 16.96 12.05
CA ASP A 253 14.30 17.86 11.42
C ASP A 253 13.95 17.42 9.98
N PHE A 254 14.95 16.98 9.23
CA PHE A 254 14.74 16.40 7.91
C PHE A 254 13.74 15.23 7.95
N VAL A 255 13.96 14.25 8.85
CA VAL A 255 13.05 13.11 9.04
C VAL A 255 11.64 13.57 9.39
N ARG A 256 11.50 14.51 10.33
CA ARG A 256 10.20 15.07 10.72
C ARG A 256 9.47 15.73 9.54
N LYS A 257 10.18 16.51 8.72
CA LYS A 257 9.62 17.16 7.52
C LYS A 257 9.12 16.11 6.50
N ILE A 258 9.94 15.10 6.22
CA ILE A 258 9.56 14.02 5.29
C ILE A 258 8.32 13.26 5.81
N ILE A 259 8.31 12.81 7.06
CA ILE A 259 7.17 12.08 7.64
C ILE A 259 5.92 12.97 7.68
N PHE A 260 6.07 14.26 7.97
CA PHE A 260 4.94 15.19 7.96
C PHE A 260 4.36 15.37 6.56
N LYS A 261 5.17 15.43 5.52
CA LYS A 261 4.70 15.54 4.13
C LYS A 261 4.19 14.21 3.59
N ASN A 262 4.92 13.14 3.82
CA ASN A 262 4.61 11.80 3.35
C ASN A 262 4.45 10.81 4.54
N PRO A 263 3.25 10.65 5.10
CA PRO A 263 3.03 9.71 6.21
C PRO A 263 3.23 8.24 5.82
N PHE A 264 3.23 7.91 4.52
CA PHE A 264 3.41 6.55 4.02
C PHE A 264 4.87 6.12 3.95
N ILE A 265 5.82 7.04 4.14
CA ILE A 265 7.27 6.77 4.00
C ILE A 265 7.75 5.63 4.91
N LEU A 266 7.26 5.56 6.16
CA LEU A 266 7.65 4.55 7.14
C LEU A 266 7.18 3.12 6.81
N ILE A 267 6.25 2.96 5.88
CA ILE A 267 5.77 1.64 5.44
C ILE A 267 6.41 1.17 4.12
N GLN A 268 7.33 1.96 3.59
CA GLN A 268 8.09 1.65 2.38
C GLN A 268 9.40 0.93 2.71
N SER A 269 10.06 0.38 1.69
CA SER A 269 11.43 -0.12 1.83
C SER A 269 12.44 1.01 1.57
N THR A 270 13.54 1.02 2.31
CA THR A 270 14.65 1.96 2.10
C THR A 270 15.18 1.91 0.65
N LYS A 271 15.20 0.71 0.05
CA LYS A 271 15.58 0.51 -1.36
C LYS A 271 14.68 1.32 -2.31
N ARG A 272 13.35 1.31 -2.08
CA ARG A 272 12.41 2.08 -2.91
C ARG A 272 12.64 3.57 -2.77
N VAL A 273 12.74 4.06 -1.54
CA VAL A 273 12.97 5.48 -1.26
C VAL A 273 14.28 5.96 -1.88
N LYS A 274 15.37 5.17 -1.75
CA LYS A 274 16.66 5.46 -2.38
C LYS A 274 16.53 5.57 -3.90
N ALA A 275 15.89 4.58 -4.54
CA ALA A 275 15.70 4.58 -5.99
C ALA A 275 14.88 5.78 -6.50
N ASN A 276 13.93 6.29 -5.69
CA ASN A 276 13.15 7.47 -6.05
C ASN A 276 13.94 8.77 -5.83
N ILE A 277 14.79 8.85 -4.81
CA ILE A 277 15.75 9.96 -4.64
C ILE A 277 16.69 10.03 -5.84
N GLU A 278 17.30 8.90 -6.22
CA GLU A 278 18.19 8.79 -7.39
C GLU A 278 17.46 9.12 -8.70
N PHE A 279 16.21 8.70 -8.84
CA PHE A 279 15.38 9.03 -9.99
C PHE A 279 15.14 10.54 -10.10
N LEU A 280 14.73 11.20 -9.02
CA LEU A 280 14.52 12.64 -9.02
C LEU A 280 15.81 13.39 -9.35
N GLN A 281 16.91 13.04 -8.71
CA GLN A 281 18.19 13.69 -8.92
C GLN A 281 18.68 13.55 -10.35
N SER A 282 18.69 12.32 -10.89
CA SER A 282 19.24 12.04 -12.23
C SER A 282 18.31 12.51 -13.36
N THR A 283 17.00 12.42 -13.20
CA THR A 283 16.05 12.76 -14.25
C THR A 283 15.93 14.27 -14.45
N PHE A 284 16.00 15.03 -13.36
CA PHE A 284 15.86 16.48 -13.37
C PHE A 284 17.20 17.22 -13.22
N ASN A 285 18.31 16.46 -13.18
CA ASN A 285 19.68 17.00 -13.01
C ASN A 285 19.81 17.97 -11.83
N LEU A 286 19.17 17.61 -10.69
CA LEU A 286 19.12 18.47 -9.50
C LEU A 286 20.44 18.40 -8.72
N ASN A 287 20.91 19.56 -8.27
CA ASN A 287 21.93 19.60 -7.25
C ASN A 287 21.34 19.21 -5.88
N SER A 288 22.19 19.03 -4.85
CA SER A 288 21.75 18.57 -3.54
C SER A 288 20.78 19.52 -2.85
N GLU A 289 20.92 20.81 -3.02
CA GLU A 289 20.04 21.82 -2.41
C GLU A 289 18.66 21.84 -3.08
N GLU A 290 18.61 21.81 -4.40
CA GLU A 290 17.36 21.73 -5.17
C GLU A 290 16.58 20.43 -4.86
N LEU A 291 17.28 19.31 -4.80
CA LEU A 291 16.69 18.02 -4.43
C LEU A 291 16.14 18.06 -3.01
N LEU A 292 16.91 18.64 -2.06
CA LEU A 292 16.47 18.79 -0.67
C LEU A 292 15.18 19.61 -0.57
N VAL A 293 15.10 20.75 -1.27
CA VAL A 293 13.91 21.60 -1.34
C VAL A 293 12.72 20.82 -1.91
N LEU A 294 12.93 20.07 -2.97
CA LEU A 294 11.88 19.26 -3.61
C LEU A 294 11.33 18.19 -2.67
N ILE A 295 12.19 17.35 -2.07
CA ILE A 295 11.76 16.22 -1.24
C ILE A 295 11.28 16.64 0.16
N CYS A 296 11.74 17.76 0.69
CA CYS A 296 11.17 18.37 1.91
C CYS A 296 9.86 19.13 1.63
N GLY A 297 9.53 19.34 0.39
CA GLY A 297 8.39 20.10 -0.09
C GLY A 297 7.37 19.29 -0.89
N PRO A 298 7.03 19.73 -2.11
CA PRO A 298 5.97 19.13 -2.91
C PRO A 298 6.32 17.75 -3.49
N GLY A 299 7.60 17.41 -3.65
CA GLY A 299 8.05 16.12 -4.17
C GLY A 299 8.12 14.99 -3.14
N ALA A 300 7.83 15.26 -1.85
CA ALA A 300 7.94 14.27 -0.78
C ALA A 300 7.12 13.00 -1.04
N GLU A 301 5.94 13.13 -1.63
CA GLU A 301 5.04 12.00 -1.89
C GLU A 301 5.53 11.09 -3.03
N ILE A 302 6.44 11.57 -3.90
CA ILE A 302 7.05 10.74 -4.94
C ILE A 302 7.93 9.65 -4.34
N LEU A 303 8.47 9.88 -3.13
CA LEU A 303 9.40 8.96 -2.46
C LEU A 303 8.75 7.60 -2.14
N ASP A 304 7.42 7.50 -2.03
CA ASP A 304 6.73 6.25 -1.73
C ASP A 304 6.13 5.54 -2.96
N LEU A 305 6.17 6.16 -4.13
CA LEU A 305 5.75 5.54 -5.38
C LEU A 305 6.60 4.31 -5.75
N SER A 306 6.03 3.39 -6.53
CA SER A 306 6.89 2.42 -7.19
C SER A 306 7.75 3.14 -8.23
N ASN A 307 9.05 2.85 -8.26
CA ASN A 307 9.99 3.51 -9.17
C ASN A 307 9.57 3.33 -10.64
N ASP A 308 9.07 2.13 -11.00
CA ASP A 308 8.55 1.86 -12.35
C ASP A 308 7.32 2.73 -12.69
N TYR A 309 6.47 3.02 -11.71
CA TYR A 309 5.33 3.91 -11.92
C TYR A 309 5.79 5.35 -12.12
N ALA A 310 6.67 5.85 -11.28
CA ALA A 310 7.18 7.22 -11.37
C ALA A 310 7.86 7.47 -12.73
N ARG A 311 8.71 6.53 -13.17
CA ARG A 311 9.39 6.60 -14.48
C ARG A 311 8.41 6.56 -15.65
N ARG A 312 7.44 5.65 -15.63
CA ARG A 312 6.42 5.57 -16.69
C ARG A 312 5.55 6.81 -16.74
N SER A 313 5.11 7.29 -15.59
CA SER A 313 4.29 8.50 -15.51
C SER A 313 5.05 9.73 -16.08
N TYR A 314 6.32 9.89 -15.69
CA TYR A 314 7.16 10.94 -16.26
C TYR A 314 7.35 10.79 -17.78
N ALA A 315 7.61 9.57 -18.26
CA ALA A 315 7.76 9.32 -19.70
C ALA A 315 6.49 9.68 -20.49
N ASN A 316 5.31 9.31 -19.97
CA ASN A 316 4.04 9.64 -20.62
C ASN A 316 3.77 11.16 -20.63
N ILE A 317 4.08 11.85 -19.51
CA ILE A 317 3.97 13.32 -19.44
C ILE A 317 4.89 13.97 -20.49
N LYS A 318 6.15 13.52 -20.55
CA LYS A 318 7.15 14.00 -21.49
C LYS A 318 6.70 13.78 -22.94
N GLU A 319 6.26 12.59 -23.28
CA GLU A 319 5.76 12.24 -24.62
C GLU A 319 4.60 13.17 -25.05
N LYS A 320 3.59 13.34 -24.16
CA LYS A 320 2.45 14.21 -24.46
C LYS A 320 2.88 15.66 -24.67
N LEU A 321 3.72 16.21 -23.78
CA LEU A 321 4.15 17.62 -23.89
C LEU A 321 5.08 17.84 -25.10
N PHE A 322 5.93 16.88 -25.44
CA PHE A 322 6.74 16.93 -26.66
C PHE A 322 5.90 16.92 -27.93
N SER A 323 4.83 16.11 -27.96
CA SER A 323 3.89 16.10 -29.11
C SER A 323 3.18 17.46 -29.31
N LEU A 324 3.16 18.30 -28.28
CA LEU A 324 2.61 19.67 -28.31
C LEU A 324 3.68 20.74 -28.51
N GLY A 325 4.93 20.35 -28.81
CA GLY A 325 6.03 21.25 -29.13
C GLY A 325 6.81 21.80 -27.93
N CYS A 326 6.60 21.25 -26.73
CA CYS A 326 7.37 21.66 -25.53
C CYS A 326 8.81 21.15 -25.60
N THR A 327 9.75 21.92 -25.04
CA THR A 327 11.15 21.52 -24.86
C THR A 327 11.34 20.66 -23.62
N GLU A 328 12.50 19.99 -23.53
CA GLU A 328 12.88 19.22 -22.33
C GLU A 328 12.88 20.06 -21.06
N GLU A 329 13.40 21.29 -21.17
CA GLU A 329 13.48 22.23 -20.04
C GLU A 329 12.08 22.66 -19.56
N GLU A 330 11.15 22.90 -20.48
CA GLU A 330 9.76 23.22 -20.15
C GLU A 330 9.05 22.05 -19.45
N VAL A 331 9.28 20.81 -19.90
CA VAL A 331 8.74 19.60 -19.27
C VAL A 331 9.28 19.43 -17.86
N GLN A 332 10.59 19.59 -17.68
CA GLN A 332 11.23 19.49 -16.36
C GLN A 332 10.71 20.58 -15.43
N LYS A 333 10.67 21.83 -15.88
CA LYS A 333 10.11 22.96 -15.11
C LYS A 333 8.65 22.72 -14.72
N PHE A 334 7.84 22.22 -15.64
CA PHE A 334 6.45 21.88 -15.37
C PHE A 334 6.31 20.85 -14.25
N VAL A 335 7.03 19.72 -14.33
CA VAL A 335 6.96 18.65 -13.31
C VAL A 335 7.54 19.12 -11.98
N LEU A 336 8.63 19.88 -11.96
CA LEU A 336 9.23 20.41 -10.73
C LEU A 336 8.34 21.47 -10.06
N SER A 337 7.61 22.26 -10.83
CA SER A 337 6.67 23.27 -10.30
C SER A 337 5.38 22.63 -9.74
N TYR A 338 5.00 21.45 -10.28
CA TYR A 338 3.80 20.72 -9.90
C TYR A 338 4.05 19.21 -9.89
N PRO A 339 4.80 18.68 -8.90
CA PRO A 339 5.14 17.25 -8.82
C PRO A 339 3.94 16.31 -8.72
N ASP A 340 2.79 16.82 -8.27
CA ASP A 340 1.54 16.07 -8.18
C ASP A 340 1.06 15.54 -9.54
N VAL A 341 1.54 16.10 -10.64
CA VAL A 341 1.25 15.61 -12.00
C VAL A 341 1.69 14.16 -12.20
N ILE A 342 2.74 13.71 -11.52
CA ILE A 342 3.23 12.33 -11.59
C ILE A 342 2.19 11.31 -11.09
N PHE A 343 1.26 11.74 -10.23
CA PHE A 343 0.19 10.89 -9.70
C PHE A 343 -1.03 10.79 -10.62
N LEU A 344 -1.10 11.61 -11.66
CA LEU A 344 -2.19 11.53 -12.62
C LEU A 344 -2.00 10.30 -13.52
N ALA A 345 -3.08 9.50 -13.64
CA ALA A 345 -3.09 8.43 -14.63
C ALA A 345 -2.97 9.03 -16.03
N GLU A 346 -2.18 8.39 -16.92
CA GLU A 346 -1.89 8.81 -18.29
C GLU A 346 -3.15 9.31 -19.02
N LYS A 347 -4.19 8.50 -19.08
CA LYS A 347 -5.45 8.90 -19.75
C LYS A 347 -6.03 10.18 -19.15
N LYS A 348 -6.06 10.31 -17.81
CA LYS A 348 -6.61 11.51 -17.16
C LYS A 348 -5.76 12.75 -17.43
N PHE A 349 -4.44 12.60 -17.51
CA PHE A 349 -3.54 13.67 -17.87
C PHE A 349 -3.80 14.14 -19.30
N ASN A 350 -3.79 13.21 -20.26
CA ASN A 350 -4.04 13.50 -21.67
C ASN A 350 -5.42 14.13 -21.88
N ASP A 351 -6.49 13.51 -21.35
CA ASP A 351 -7.86 14.03 -21.47
C ASP A 351 -8.01 15.46 -20.93
N LYS A 352 -7.27 15.84 -19.86
CA LYS A 352 -7.30 17.20 -19.31
C LYS A 352 -6.55 18.19 -20.16
N ILE A 353 -5.37 17.82 -20.67
CA ILE A 353 -4.60 18.66 -21.60
C ILE A 353 -5.43 18.91 -22.86
N ASP A 354 -5.97 17.86 -23.48
CA ASP A 354 -6.76 17.97 -24.69
C ASP A 354 -8.02 18.83 -24.47
N CYS A 355 -8.71 18.65 -23.36
CA CYS A 355 -9.87 19.46 -22.98
C CYS A 355 -9.52 20.96 -22.86
N LEU A 356 -8.36 21.33 -22.31
CA LEU A 356 -7.94 22.73 -22.19
C LEU A 356 -7.54 23.30 -23.54
N MET A 357 -6.85 22.53 -24.38
CA MET A 357 -6.48 22.90 -25.72
C MET A 357 -7.70 23.12 -26.62
N GLU A 358 -8.73 22.27 -26.54
CA GLU A 358 -10.02 22.40 -27.23
C GLU A 358 -10.73 23.72 -26.90
N GLU A 359 -10.54 24.22 -25.67
CA GLU A 359 -11.11 25.49 -25.20
C GLU A 359 -10.20 26.71 -25.52
N ASN A 360 -9.26 26.59 -26.47
CA ASN A 360 -8.30 27.62 -26.88
C ASN A 360 -7.36 28.14 -25.78
N ILE A 361 -7.04 27.28 -24.79
CA ILE A 361 -6.00 27.52 -23.79
C ILE A 361 -4.70 26.95 -24.33
N SER A 362 -3.65 27.79 -24.44
CA SER A 362 -2.37 27.37 -24.98
C SER A 362 -1.60 26.47 -24.02
N ILE A 363 -0.72 25.60 -24.55
CA ILE A 363 0.13 24.75 -23.73
C ILE A 363 1.05 25.59 -22.80
N SER A 364 1.52 26.74 -23.24
CA SER A 364 2.32 27.66 -22.40
C SER A 364 1.55 28.14 -21.19
N GLN A 365 0.25 28.50 -21.34
CA GLN A 365 -0.59 28.88 -20.20
C GLN A 365 -0.75 27.72 -19.21
N ILE A 366 -0.83 26.45 -19.68
CA ILE A 366 -0.94 25.27 -18.84
C ILE A 366 0.37 25.02 -18.09
N ILE A 367 1.53 25.14 -18.75
CA ILE A 367 2.86 24.99 -18.13
C ILE A 367 3.08 26.05 -17.04
N GLU A 368 2.65 27.28 -17.27
CA GLU A 368 2.74 28.35 -16.27
C GLU A 368 1.79 28.15 -15.09
N ASN A 369 0.67 27.46 -15.30
CA ASN A 369 -0.39 27.29 -14.30
C ASN A 369 -0.81 25.82 -14.14
N PRO A 370 0.11 24.90 -13.84
CA PRO A 370 -0.15 23.44 -13.90
C PRO A 370 -1.22 22.96 -12.92
N ARG A 371 -1.48 23.69 -11.83
CA ARG A 371 -2.56 23.38 -10.87
C ARG A 371 -3.96 23.41 -11.47
N VAL A 372 -4.14 23.91 -12.69
CA VAL A 372 -5.42 23.78 -13.40
C VAL A 372 -5.81 22.31 -13.58
N LEU A 373 -4.82 21.41 -13.63
CA LEU A 373 -5.01 19.97 -13.72
C LEU A 373 -5.57 19.32 -12.44
N ASP A 374 -5.68 20.04 -11.31
CA ASP A 374 -6.40 19.56 -10.11
C ASP A 374 -7.90 19.48 -10.35
N SER A 375 -8.42 20.31 -11.24
CA SER A 375 -9.85 20.36 -11.53
C SER A 375 -10.32 19.14 -12.35
N SER A 376 -11.57 18.71 -12.14
CA SER A 376 -12.18 17.69 -12.99
C SER A 376 -12.48 18.25 -14.38
N ILE A 377 -12.50 17.39 -15.40
CA ILE A 377 -12.82 17.78 -16.79
C ILE A 377 -14.20 18.47 -16.85
N SER A 378 -15.20 17.98 -16.10
CA SER A 378 -16.52 18.61 -16.02
C SER A 378 -16.45 20.02 -15.43
N THR A 379 -15.61 20.23 -14.41
CA THR A 379 -15.39 21.57 -13.81
C THR A 379 -14.66 22.48 -14.80
N LEU A 380 -13.67 21.98 -15.52
CA LEU A 380 -12.95 22.76 -16.53
C LEU A 380 -13.92 23.25 -17.61
N LYS A 381 -14.68 22.32 -18.23
CA LYS A 381 -15.66 22.65 -19.28
C LYS A 381 -16.77 23.60 -18.82
N SER A 382 -17.24 23.46 -17.57
CA SER A 382 -18.24 24.38 -17.01
C SER A 382 -17.64 25.78 -16.86
N ARG A 383 -16.44 25.87 -16.26
CA ARG A 383 -15.82 27.16 -15.97
C ARG A 383 -15.34 27.88 -17.24
N THR A 384 -14.80 27.16 -18.22
CA THR A 384 -14.40 27.78 -19.50
C THR A 384 -15.62 28.35 -20.21
N LYS A 385 -16.73 27.61 -20.29
CA LYS A 385 -17.99 28.08 -20.85
C LYS A 385 -18.55 29.30 -20.13
N GLU A 386 -18.53 29.34 -18.81
CA GLU A 386 -19.00 30.44 -17.96
C GLU A 386 -18.15 31.72 -18.24
N LEU A 387 -16.82 31.56 -18.39
CA LEU A 387 -15.91 32.66 -18.68
C LEU A 387 -16.09 33.23 -20.08
N VAL A 388 -16.29 32.36 -21.08
CA VAL A 388 -16.59 32.79 -22.46
C VAL A 388 -17.92 33.53 -22.48
N ASN A 389 -18.95 33.05 -21.77
CA ASN A 389 -20.25 33.75 -21.68
C ASN A 389 -20.14 35.09 -20.95
N ALA A 390 -19.14 35.27 -20.07
CA ALA A 390 -18.84 36.51 -19.39
C ALA A 390 -17.92 37.45 -20.23
N GLY A 391 -17.74 37.18 -21.53
CA GLY A 391 -16.93 38.00 -22.45
C GLY A 391 -15.41 37.83 -22.30
N CYS A 392 -14.92 36.83 -21.56
CA CYS A 392 -13.50 36.61 -21.36
C CYS A 392 -12.86 35.88 -22.56
N ASN A 393 -11.71 36.38 -23.02
CA ASN A 393 -10.88 35.66 -23.99
C ASN A 393 -9.94 34.70 -23.24
N LEU A 394 -10.14 33.37 -23.39
CA LEU A 394 -9.36 32.36 -22.69
C LEU A 394 -7.88 32.33 -23.11
N SER A 395 -7.55 32.72 -24.36
CA SER A 395 -6.17 32.73 -24.84
C SER A 395 -5.27 33.76 -24.15
N THR A 396 -5.86 34.80 -23.56
CA THR A 396 -5.14 35.89 -22.87
C THR A 396 -5.40 35.87 -21.35
N LEU A 397 -6.33 35.05 -20.91
CA LEU A 397 -6.73 34.99 -19.50
C LEU A 397 -5.71 34.25 -18.67
N ASN A 398 -5.46 34.73 -17.45
CA ASN A 398 -4.75 33.93 -16.47
C ASN A 398 -5.63 32.75 -15.98
N ILE A 399 -5.31 31.54 -16.41
CA ILE A 399 -6.12 30.31 -16.16
C ILE A 399 -6.05 29.80 -14.74
N THR A 400 -5.23 30.37 -13.86
CA THR A 400 -5.16 29.98 -12.43
C THR A 400 -6.54 29.94 -11.77
N LEU A 401 -7.45 30.81 -12.20
CA LEU A 401 -8.82 30.86 -11.67
C LEU A 401 -9.62 29.57 -11.91
N LEU A 402 -9.26 28.76 -12.91
CA LEU A 402 -9.90 27.47 -13.19
C LEU A 402 -9.63 26.44 -12.08
N SER A 403 -8.59 26.64 -11.29
CA SER A 403 -8.25 25.78 -10.13
C SER A 403 -8.80 26.29 -8.78
N TRP A 404 -9.42 27.47 -8.75
CA TRP A 404 -9.88 28.07 -7.50
C TRP A 404 -11.05 27.31 -6.86
N SER A 405 -11.22 27.46 -5.54
CA SER A 405 -12.41 26.98 -4.86
C SER A 405 -13.68 27.62 -5.47
N LYS A 406 -14.79 26.90 -5.43
CA LYS A 406 -16.09 27.34 -5.97
C LYS A 406 -16.44 28.78 -5.54
N LYS A 407 -16.37 29.06 -4.25
CA LYS A 407 -16.67 30.39 -3.68
C LYS A 407 -15.79 31.50 -4.26
N ARG A 408 -14.46 31.24 -4.40
CA ARG A 408 -13.51 32.22 -4.93
C ARG A 408 -13.71 32.45 -6.44
N TYR A 409 -13.96 31.36 -7.16
CA TYR A 409 -14.24 31.41 -8.60
C TYR A 409 -15.51 32.21 -8.90
N GLU A 410 -16.65 31.90 -8.25
CA GLU A 410 -17.92 32.61 -8.43
C GLU A 410 -17.82 34.11 -8.12
N ALA A 411 -17.10 34.47 -7.05
CA ALA A 411 -16.85 35.87 -6.72
C ALA A 411 -16.05 36.62 -7.81
N LYS A 412 -15.09 35.95 -8.46
CA LYS A 412 -14.33 36.53 -9.56
C LYS A 412 -15.16 36.60 -10.82
N LEU A 413 -15.91 35.58 -11.17
CA LEU A 413 -16.80 35.55 -12.33
C LEU A 413 -17.81 36.69 -12.29
N LYS A 414 -18.43 36.91 -11.13
CA LYS A 414 -19.37 38.02 -10.91
C LYS A 414 -18.74 39.42 -11.12
N LYS A 415 -17.44 39.55 -10.84
CA LYS A 415 -16.71 40.80 -11.12
C LYS A 415 -16.41 40.97 -12.61
N LEU A 416 -16.07 39.88 -13.29
CA LEU A 416 -15.78 39.90 -14.71
C LEU A 416 -17.04 40.23 -15.55
N SER A 417 -18.18 39.58 -15.23
CA SER A 417 -19.46 39.84 -15.90
C SER A 417 -20.08 41.25 -15.67
N ARG A 418 -19.50 42.04 -14.77
CA ARG A 418 -19.88 43.45 -14.60
C ARG A 418 -19.01 44.44 -15.38
N LEU A 419 -17.87 43.93 -15.87
CA LEU A 419 -16.89 44.75 -16.62
C LEU A 419 -16.99 44.53 -18.14
N ALA A 420 -17.67 43.45 -18.55
CA ALA A 420 -18.06 43.15 -19.93
C ALA A 420 -19.43 43.78 -20.24
#